data_d96655aba412321d4c7a10ada6d6e716
#
_entry.id   d96655aba412321d4c7a10ada6d6e716
#
_cell.length_a   1.000
_cell.length_b   1.000
_cell.length_c   1.000
_cell.angle_alpha   90.00
_cell.angle_beta   90.00
_cell.angle_gamma   90.00
#
_symmetry.space_group_name_H-M   'P 1'
#
loop_
_entity.id
_entity.type
_entity.pdbx_description
1 polymer ?
#
loop_
_entity_poly.entity_id
_entity_poly.type
_entity_poly.pdbx_seq_one_letter_code
_entity_poly.pdbx_strand_id
1 'polypeptide(L)'
;MPLVDRGRHRIHFESIGDPARPPVLLIMGLGLSSRAWDRLPELLARDFHVLVFDNLGTGRSGRRGFAYHMRDLAADAASVIEASGAPAAHVFGISMGGMVAQELAIRHPERVRALALGCTFASWRKGTSPALGTKLDLLLLNLGFVTPARISRILVSAEWHAAHPESALRWLARAERTALRFATAQVLAIARHDTLDRLASIRAPTLVLTGSADKLVPPVNSEVLARNIPGARLMLLRGAGHLFPLEREEETVRALREHFLRDGSGQK
;
A
#
# COMPACT_ATOMS: atom_id res chain seq x y z
N MET A 1 -15.23 -10.45 14.72
CA MET A 1 -14.27 -9.81 13.79
C MET A 1 -13.17 -10.81 13.54
N PRO A 2 -12.87 -11.17 12.28
CA PRO A 2 -11.89 -12.21 12.01
C PRO A 2 -10.48 -11.74 12.39
N LEU A 3 -9.78 -12.62 13.09
CA LEU A 3 -8.40 -12.47 13.51
C LEU A 3 -7.63 -13.68 12.99
N VAL A 4 -6.53 -13.43 12.29
CA VAL A 4 -5.58 -14.48 11.92
C VAL A 4 -4.58 -14.64 13.06
N ASP A 5 -4.49 -15.83 13.65
CA ASP A 5 -3.47 -16.14 14.65
C ASP A 5 -2.16 -16.51 13.95
N ARG A 6 -1.10 -15.78 14.27
CA ARG A 6 0.27 -15.99 13.77
C ARG A 6 1.20 -16.56 14.86
N GLY A 7 0.62 -17.14 15.91
CA GLY A 7 1.33 -17.69 17.06
C GLY A 7 1.91 -16.64 17.99
N ARG A 8 2.68 -15.69 17.47
CA ARG A 8 3.33 -14.62 18.26
C ARG A 8 2.56 -13.30 18.24
N HIS A 9 1.59 -13.15 17.33
CA HIS A 9 0.73 -11.97 17.17
C HIS A 9 -0.53 -12.36 16.40
N ARG A 10 -1.52 -11.47 16.40
CA ARG A 10 -2.76 -11.63 15.63
C ARG A 10 -2.87 -10.51 14.62
N ILE A 11 -3.38 -10.83 13.44
CA ILE A 11 -3.67 -9.86 12.38
C ILE A 11 -5.18 -9.70 12.26
N HIS A 12 -5.63 -8.48 12.43
CA HIS A 12 -7.03 -8.11 12.23
C HIS A 12 -7.27 -7.85 10.74
N PHE A 13 -8.32 -8.46 10.18
CA PHE A 13 -8.76 -8.18 8.82
C PHE A 13 -10.28 -8.05 8.74
N GLU A 14 -10.75 -7.43 7.69
CA GLU A 14 -12.16 -7.31 7.34
C GLU A 14 -12.36 -7.74 5.89
N SER A 15 -13.57 -8.21 5.61
CA SER A 15 -14.02 -8.68 4.31
C SER A 15 -15.25 -7.88 3.91
N ILE A 16 -15.23 -7.31 2.71
CA ILE A 16 -16.25 -6.38 2.20
C ILE A 16 -16.72 -6.89 0.82
N GLY A 17 -18.01 -6.91 0.60
CA GLY A 17 -18.61 -7.37 -0.65
C GLY A 17 -18.95 -8.85 -0.65
N ASP A 18 -19.25 -9.38 -1.83
CA ASP A 18 -19.72 -10.76 -2.04
C ASP A 18 -18.53 -11.74 -2.05
N PRO A 19 -18.46 -12.73 -1.14
CA PRO A 19 -17.41 -13.73 -1.09
C PRO A 19 -17.29 -14.61 -2.36
N ALA A 20 -18.32 -14.66 -3.18
CA ALA A 20 -18.29 -15.40 -4.46
C ALA A 20 -17.52 -14.66 -5.56
N ARG A 21 -17.22 -13.38 -5.37
CA ARG A 21 -16.46 -12.56 -6.33
C ARG A 21 -14.95 -12.79 -6.20
N PRO A 22 -14.16 -12.43 -7.23
CA PRO A 22 -12.71 -12.52 -7.17
C PRO A 22 -12.13 -11.74 -5.97
N PRO A 23 -11.26 -12.35 -5.14
CA PRO A 23 -10.71 -11.67 -3.98
C PRO A 23 -9.65 -10.63 -4.36
N VAL A 24 -9.68 -9.48 -3.67
CA VAL A 24 -8.67 -8.41 -3.75
C VAL A 24 -8.18 -8.08 -2.34
N LEU A 25 -6.88 -8.16 -2.11
CA LEU A 25 -6.24 -7.74 -0.87
C LEU A 25 -5.68 -6.32 -1.01
N LEU A 26 -6.04 -5.43 -0.08
CA LEU A 26 -5.53 -4.07 0.01
C LEU A 26 -4.52 -3.95 1.16
N ILE A 27 -3.28 -3.52 0.87
CA ILE A 27 -2.19 -3.38 1.83
C ILE A 27 -1.85 -1.92 2.04
N MET A 28 -2.17 -1.39 3.23
CA MET A 28 -1.99 0.02 3.57
C MET A 28 -0.53 0.38 3.86
N GLY A 29 -0.22 1.68 3.73
CA GLY A 29 1.09 2.26 3.99
C GLY A 29 1.48 2.40 5.46
N LEU A 30 2.61 3.05 5.69
CA LEU A 30 3.26 3.23 6.99
C LEU A 30 2.33 3.85 8.04
N GLY A 31 2.23 3.18 9.19
CA GLY A 31 1.63 3.72 10.41
C GLY A 31 0.13 3.96 10.36
N LEU A 32 -0.56 3.46 9.35
CA LEU A 32 -1.99 3.68 9.14
C LEU A 32 -2.76 2.35 9.20
N SER A 33 -3.95 2.38 9.78
CA SER A 33 -4.87 1.24 9.78
C SER A 33 -5.57 1.10 8.42
N SER A 34 -6.27 -0.02 8.23
CA SER A 34 -7.10 -0.28 7.05
C SER A 34 -8.19 0.78 6.80
N ARG A 35 -8.61 1.51 7.83
CA ARG A 35 -9.55 2.63 7.69
C ARG A 35 -9.05 3.78 6.84
N ALA A 36 -7.74 3.86 6.63
CA ALA A 36 -7.12 4.86 5.76
C ALA A 36 -7.42 4.65 4.27
N TRP A 37 -7.98 3.51 3.86
CA TRP A 37 -8.48 3.30 2.51
C TRP A 37 -9.72 4.14 2.18
N ASP A 38 -10.38 4.70 3.20
CA ASP A 38 -11.61 5.49 3.09
C ASP A 38 -12.68 4.72 2.29
N ARG A 39 -13.15 5.22 1.16
CA ARG A 39 -14.23 4.63 0.35
C ARG A 39 -13.74 3.58 -0.69
N LEU A 40 -12.44 3.47 -0.89
CA LEU A 40 -11.89 2.59 -1.93
C LEU A 40 -12.35 1.12 -1.81
N PRO A 41 -12.37 0.51 -0.60
CA PRO A 41 -12.84 -0.86 -0.42
C PRO A 41 -14.29 -1.06 -0.88
N GLU A 42 -15.20 -0.17 -0.52
CA GLU A 42 -16.62 -0.22 -0.87
C GLU A 42 -16.83 -0.04 -2.38
N LEU A 43 -16.03 0.82 -3.01
CA LEU A 43 -16.10 1.04 -4.46
C LEU A 43 -15.62 -0.19 -5.23
N LEU A 44 -14.56 -0.85 -4.77
CA LEU A 44 -14.07 -2.09 -5.37
C LEU A 44 -14.99 -3.29 -5.06
N ALA A 45 -15.71 -3.28 -3.94
CA ALA A 45 -16.61 -4.35 -3.55
C ALA A 45 -17.82 -4.53 -4.49
N ARG A 46 -18.02 -3.59 -5.42
CA ARG A 46 -19.01 -3.76 -6.52
C ARG A 46 -18.65 -4.88 -7.47
N ASP A 47 -17.38 -5.25 -7.59
CA ASP A 47 -16.89 -6.27 -8.53
C ASP A 47 -16.04 -7.35 -7.86
N PHE A 48 -15.55 -7.09 -6.66
CA PHE A 48 -14.58 -7.92 -5.95
C PHE A 48 -15.03 -8.26 -4.53
N HIS A 49 -14.49 -9.35 -4.00
CA HIS A 49 -14.46 -9.64 -2.58
C HIS A 49 -13.24 -8.95 -1.99
N VAL A 50 -13.42 -7.81 -1.32
CA VAL A 50 -12.32 -6.97 -0.86
C VAL A 50 -11.88 -7.36 0.54
N LEU A 51 -10.59 -7.65 0.70
CA LEU A 51 -9.94 -7.93 1.97
C LEU A 51 -9.09 -6.73 2.36
N VAL A 52 -9.33 -6.17 3.55
CA VAL A 52 -8.51 -5.13 4.16
C VAL A 52 -7.98 -5.64 5.49
N PHE A 53 -6.76 -5.27 5.86
CA PHE A 53 -6.18 -5.68 7.13
C PHE A 53 -5.29 -4.58 7.72
N ASP A 54 -5.13 -4.64 9.01
CA ASP A 54 -4.21 -3.78 9.73
C ASP A 54 -2.84 -4.45 9.76
N ASN A 55 -1.81 -3.81 9.21
CA ASN A 55 -0.44 -4.29 9.30
C ASN A 55 -0.01 -4.46 10.77
N LEU A 56 0.93 -5.37 11.03
CA LEU A 56 1.48 -5.56 12.38
C LEU A 56 1.91 -4.23 12.99
N GLY A 57 1.43 -3.96 14.20
CA GLY A 57 1.68 -2.72 14.93
C GLY A 57 0.70 -1.58 14.62
N THR A 58 -0.27 -1.77 13.73
CA THR A 58 -1.31 -0.76 13.41
C THR A 58 -2.69 -1.20 13.85
N GLY A 59 -3.58 -0.24 14.00
CA GLY A 59 -5.01 -0.46 14.25
C GLY A 59 -5.29 -1.51 15.32
N ARG A 60 -6.05 -2.52 14.96
CA ARG A 60 -6.50 -3.63 15.81
C ARG A 60 -5.60 -4.86 15.74
N SER A 61 -4.59 -4.86 14.88
CA SER A 61 -3.59 -5.93 14.81
C SER A 61 -2.67 -5.94 16.01
N GLY A 62 -2.11 -7.11 16.29
CA GLY A 62 -1.18 -7.34 17.37
C GLY A 62 0.08 -6.48 17.28
N ARG A 63 0.79 -6.41 18.37
CA ARG A 63 1.99 -5.60 18.53
C ARG A 63 3.14 -6.50 18.91
N ARG A 64 4.13 -6.61 18.04
CA ARG A 64 5.37 -7.36 18.27
C ARG A 64 6.52 -6.37 18.45
N GLY A 65 7.57 -6.79 19.18
CA GLY A 65 8.76 -5.98 19.44
C GLY A 65 9.46 -5.46 18.16
N PHE A 66 10.47 -4.63 18.36
CA PHE A 66 11.05 -3.67 17.43
C PHE A 66 11.74 -4.20 16.16
N ALA A 67 11.77 -5.50 15.88
CA ALA A 67 12.50 -6.04 14.74
C ALA A 67 11.64 -6.96 13.88
N TYR A 68 11.10 -6.42 12.78
CA TYR A 68 10.54 -7.18 11.68
C TYR A 68 10.99 -6.61 10.34
N HIS A 69 10.83 -7.38 9.28
CA HIS A 69 11.16 -7.03 7.90
C HIS A 69 9.88 -7.01 7.05
N MET A 70 9.95 -6.45 5.84
CA MET A 70 8.82 -6.47 4.90
C MET A 70 8.37 -7.90 4.58
N ARG A 71 9.29 -8.89 4.56
CA ARG A 71 8.95 -10.31 4.39
C ARG A 71 8.06 -10.87 5.49
N ASP A 72 8.17 -10.37 6.73
CA ASP A 72 7.33 -10.81 7.85
C ASP A 72 5.90 -10.30 7.65
N LEU A 73 5.76 -9.03 7.22
CA LEU A 73 4.47 -8.43 6.87
C LEU A 73 3.86 -9.10 5.62
N ALA A 74 4.69 -9.52 4.66
CA ALA A 74 4.22 -10.28 3.50
C ALA A 74 3.67 -11.66 3.89
N ALA A 75 4.30 -12.34 4.85
CA ALA A 75 3.78 -13.59 5.40
C ALA A 75 2.46 -13.39 6.15
N ASP A 76 2.27 -12.25 6.84
CA ASP A 76 0.99 -11.89 7.46
C ASP A 76 -0.08 -11.63 6.39
N ALA A 77 0.25 -10.93 5.30
CA ALA A 77 -0.64 -10.69 4.17
C ALA A 77 -1.07 -12.02 3.49
N ALA A 78 -0.14 -12.95 3.29
CA ALA A 78 -0.43 -14.29 2.76
C ALA A 78 -1.42 -15.04 3.65
N SER A 79 -1.25 -14.94 4.98
CA SER A 79 -2.16 -15.58 5.94
C SER A 79 -3.56 -14.96 5.96
N VAL A 80 -3.70 -13.66 5.66
CA VAL A 80 -5.01 -13.01 5.50
C VAL A 80 -5.73 -13.58 4.26
N ILE A 81 -5.03 -13.77 3.13
CA ILE A 81 -5.61 -14.41 1.94
C ILE A 81 -6.08 -15.82 2.28
N GLU A 82 -5.24 -16.61 2.94
CA GLU A 82 -5.59 -17.97 3.35
C GLU A 82 -6.79 -18.01 4.30
N ALA A 83 -6.82 -17.13 5.32
CA ALA A 83 -7.92 -17.05 6.28
C ALA A 83 -9.25 -16.59 5.67
N SER A 84 -9.23 -15.91 4.53
CA SER A 84 -10.44 -15.57 3.77
C SER A 84 -11.05 -16.77 3.02
N GLY A 85 -10.37 -17.92 3.01
CA GLY A 85 -10.77 -19.11 2.24
C GLY A 85 -10.32 -19.06 0.77
N ALA A 86 -9.69 -17.97 0.32
CA ALA A 86 -9.24 -17.84 -1.06
C ALA A 86 -7.85 -18.48 -1.26
N PRO A 87 -7.63 -19.24 -2.36
CA PRO A 87 -6.32 -19.80 -2.68
C PRO A 87 -5.31 -18.69 -3.08
N ALA A 88 -5.78 -17.65 -3.74
CA ALA A 88 -5.00 -16.49 -4.19
C ALA A 88 -5.90 -15.27 -4.37
N ALA A 89 -5.33 -14.07 -4.31
CA ALA A 89 -6.04 -12.81 -4.49
C ALA A 89 -5.31 -11.89 -5.48
N HIS A 90 -6.04 -10.93 -6.08
CA HIS A 90 -5.41 -9.73 -6.61
C HIS A 90 -4.88 -8.90 -5.44
N VAL A 91 -3.77 -8.22 -5.61
CA VAL A 91 -3.12 -7.48 -4.51
C VAL A 91 -2.88 -6.04 -4.93
N PHE A 92 -3.35 -5.09 -4.12
CA PHE A 92 -2.99 -3.68 -4.25
C PHE A 92 -2.32 -3.19 -2.98
N GLY A 93 -1.08 -2.73 -3.09
CA GLY A 93 -0.33 -2.14 -1.99
C GLY A 93 0.17 -0.74 -2.31
N ILE A 94 0.02 0.20 -1.36
CA ILE A 94 0.53 1.58 -1.51
C ILE A 94 1.68 1.86 -0.55
N SER A 95 2.67 2.63 -0.99
CA SER A 95 3.79 3.09 -0.16
C SER A 95 4.51 1.88 0.50
N MET A 96 4.60 1.83 1.83
CA MET A 96 5.08 0.65 2.56
C MET A 96 4.28 -0.61 2.19
N GLY A 97 2.97 -0.51 2.02
CA GLY A 97 2.14 -1.63 1.57
C GLY A 97 2.54 -2.17 0.20
N GLY A 98 3.04 -1.32 -0.69
CA GLY A 98 3.63 -1.71 -1.97
C GLY A 98 4.94 -2.51 -1.81
N MET A 99 5.75 -2.21 -0.80
CA MET A 99 6.94 -3.00 -0.45
C MET A 99 6.55 -4.39 0.07
N VAL A 100 5.51 -4.44 0.92
CA VAL A 100 4.93 -5.70 1.41
C VAL A 100 4.39 -6.52 0.24
N ALA A 101 3.67 -5.90 -0.70
CA ALA A 101 3.11 -6.53 -1.87
C ALA A 101 4.20 -7.09 -2.82
N GLN A 102 5.34 -6.40 -2.97
CA GLN A 102 6.51 -6.91 -3.70
C GLN A 102 7.06 -8.18 -3.03
N GLU A 103 7.29 -8.16 -1.71
CA GLU A 103 7.78 -9.34 -0.98
C GLU A 103 6.75 -10.49 -1.00
N LEU A 104 5.45 -10.18 -0.97
CA LEU A 104 4.39 -11.18 -1.12
C LEU A 104 4.45 -11.85 -2.50
N ALA A 105 4.54 -11.08 -3.57
CA ALA A 105 4.61 -11.60 -4.93
C ALA A 105 5.90 -12.40 -5.22
N ILE A 106 7.01 -12.05 -4.56
CA ILE A 106 8.30 -12.76 -4.70
C ILE A 106 8.31 -14.07 -3.90
N ARG A 107 7.76 -14.07 -2.67
CA ARG A 107 7.87 -15.20 -1.73
C ARG A 107 6.70 -16.17 -1.75
N HIS A 108 5.54 -15.66 -2.14
CA HIS A 108 4.27 -16.39 -2.21
C HIS A 108 3.58 -16.14 -3.56
N PRO A 109 4.29 -16.42 -4.70
CA PRO A 109 3.75 -16.12 -6.03
C PRO A 109 2.42 -16.84 -6.30
N GLU A 110 2.20 -17.99 -5.68
CA GLU A 110 0.96 -18.77 -5.74
C GLU A 110 -0.25 -18.05 -5.11
N ARG A 111 0.00 -17.06 -4.25
CA ARG A 111 -1.04 -16.28 -3.56
C ARG A 111 -1.43 -14.99 -4.30
N VAL A 112 -0.72 -14.63 -5.38
CA VAL A 112 -0.91 -13.36 -6.09
C VAL A 112 -1.37 -13.61 -7.53
N ARG A 113 -2.64 -13.29 -7.84
CA ARG A 113 -3.21 -13.39 -9.20
C ARG A 113 -2.71 -12.27 -10.09
N ALA A 114 -2.90 -11.04 -9.66
CA ALA A 114 -2.38 -9.83 -10.31
C ALA A 114 -1.95 -8.84 -9.22
N LEU A 115 -0.96 -8.01 -9.54
CA LEU A 115 -0.30 -7.10 -8.62
C LEU A 115 -0.52 -5.66 -9.05
N ALA A 116 -0.91 -4.78 -8.12
CA ALA A 116 -0.88 -3.33 -8.31
C ALA A 116 0.00 -2.70 -7.22
N LEU A 117 0.96 -1.87 -7.64
CA LEU A 117 1.93 -1.20 -6.78
C LEU A 117 1.74 0.30 -6.86
N GLY A 118 1.30 0.92 -5.77
CA GLY A 118 1.03 2.36 -5.70
C GLY A 118 2.10 3.13 -4.94
N CYS A 119 2.63 4.22 -5.51
CA CYS A 119 3.53 5.19 -4.87
C CYS A 119 4.59 4.54 -3.97
N THR A 120 5.32 3.55 -4.48
CA THR A 120 6.28 2.74 -3.74
C THR A 120 7.62 2.64 -4.45
N PHE A 121 8.60 1.96 -3.85
CA PHE A 121 9.94 1.76 -4.41
C PHE A 121 10.46 0.35 -4.13
N ALA A 122 11.50 -0.04 -4.88
CA ALA A 122 12.13 -1.36 -4.74
C ALA A 122 13.25 -1.39 -3.70
N SER A 123 13.95 -0.28 -3.48
CA SER A 123 15.10 -0.22 -2.58
C SER A 123 15.22 1.16 -1.94
N TRP A 124 15.39 1.19 -0.62
CA TRP A 124 15.69 2.42 0.11
C TRP A 124 17.04 3.01 -0.28
N ARG A 125 18.03 2.16 -0.49
CA ARG A 125 19.42 2.59 -0.76
C ARG A 125 19.65 3.00 -2.19
N LYS A 126 19.03 2.30 -3.14
CA LYS A 126 19.22 2.49 -4.60
C LYS A 126 18.08 3.33 -5.21
N GLY A 127 17.04 3.63 -4.45
CA GLY A 127 15.90 4.44 -4.89
C GLY A 127 16.19 5.94 -4.87
N THR A 128 15.37 6.69 -5.58
CA THR A 128 15.41 8.16 -5.53
C THR A 128 14.71 8.63 -4.26
N SER A 129 15.47 9.32 -3.45
CA SER A 129 15.00 9.89 -2.19
C SER A 129 14.11 11.11 -2.40
N PRO A 130 13.19 11.42 -1.45
CA PRO A 130 12.49 12.70 -1.41
C PRO A 130 13.44 13.90 -1.42
N ALA A 131 12.93 15.06 -1.84
CA ALA A 131 13.66 16.32 -1.75
C ALA A 131 14.04 16.64 -0.29
N LEU A 132 15.10 17.41 -0.09
CA LEU A 132 15.63 17.73 1.24
C LEU A 132 14.56 18.31 2.19
N GLY A 133 13.69 19.20 1.68
CA GLY A 133 12.58 19.76 2.47
C GLY A 133 11.61 18.69 2.96
N THR A 134 11.25 17.73 2.12
CA THR A 134 10.38 16.60 2.50
C THR A 134 11.06 15.69 3.52
N LYS A 135 12.38 15.46 3.39
CA LYS A 135 13.16 14.70 4.39
C LYS A 135 13.16 15.39 5.75
N LEU A 136 13.32 16.71 5.77
CA LEU A 136 13.26 17.51 6.99
C LEU A 136 11.86 17.43 7.62
N ASP A 137 10.80 17.53 6.82
CA ASP A 137 9.44 17.40 7.31
C ASP A 137 9.16 16.02 7.93
N LEU A 138 9.67 14.95 7.32
CA LEU A 138 9.57 13.59 7.86
C LEU A 138 10.36 13.43 9.16
N LEU A 139 11.54 14.04 9.25
CA LEU A 139 12.33 14.07 10.50
C LEU A 139 11.57 14.79 11.60
N LEU A 140 11.06 15.98 11.34
CA LEU A 140 10.27 16.78 12.27
C LEU A 140 8.98 16.08 12.69
N LEU A 141 8.35 15.32 11.78
CA LEU A 141 7.20 14.48 12.10
C LEU A 141 7.55 13.41 13.13
N ASN A 142 8.67 12.71 12.94
CA ASN A 142 9.14 11.69 13.87
C ASN A 142 9.49 12.28 15.27
N LEU A 143 9.90 13.53 15.30
CA LEU A 143 10.17 14.26 16.53
C LEU A 143 8.93 14.90 17.17
N GLY A 144 7.76 14.74 16.56
CA GLY A 144 6.49 15.29 17.08
C GLY A 144 6.26 16.79 16.78
N PHE A 145 7.13 17.42 15.97
CA PHE A 145 7.06 18.86 15.67
C PHE A 145 6.26 19.21 14.41
N VAL A 146 5.61 18.24 13.76
CA VAL A 146 4.85 18.48 12.52
C VAL A 146 3.36 18.44 12.79
N THR A 147 2.68 19.50 12.40
CA THR A 147 1.22 19.59 12.48
C THR A 147 0.54 18.69 11.44
N PRO A 148 -0.70 18.22 11.70
CA PRO A 148 -1.49 17.47 10.70
C PRO A 148 -1.61 18.20 9.35
N ALA A 149 -1.75 19.52 9.37
CA ALA A 149 -1.82 20.34 8.16
C ALA A 149 -0.52 20.29 7.33
N ARG A 150 0.63 20.20 7.95
CA ARG A 150 1.92 20.07 7.25
C ARG A 150 2.09 18.66 6.68
N ILE A 151 1.65 17.62 7.39
CA ILE A 151 1.64 16.25 6.88
C ILE A 151 0.76 16.15 5.64
N SER A 152 -0.44 16.74 5.67
CA SER A 152 -1.36 16.69 4.52
C SER A 152 -0.72 17.27 3.26
N ARG A 153 0.04 18.38 3.37
CA ARG A 153 0.74 19.01 2.24
C ARG A 153 1.85 18.17 1.62
N ILE A 154 2.38 17.19 2.35
CA ILE A 154 3.37 16.22 1.85
C ILE A 154 2.67 15.08 1.12
N LEU A 155 1.51 14.68 1.63
CA LEU A 155 0.80 13.50 1.17
C LEU A 155 -0.07 13.75 -0.06
N VAL A 156 -0.60 14.97 -0.24
CA VAL A 156 -1.41 15.33 -1.40
C VAL A 156 -0.75 16.40 -2.24
N SER A 157 -1.20 16.55 -3.48
CA SER A 157 -0.74 17.62 -4.36
C SER A 157 -1.11 19.00 -3.82
N ALA A 158 -0.33 20.04 -4.18
CA ALA A 158 -0.59 21.41 -3.74
C ALA A 158 -1.93 21.93 -4.27
N GLU A 159 -2.25 21.57 -5.51
CA GLU A 159 -3.51 21.94 -6.16
C GLU A 159 -4.72 21.33 -5.43
N TRP A 160 -4.66 20.01 -5.18
CA TRP A 160 -5.75 19.34 -4.49
C TRP A 160 -5.92 19.84 -3.04
N HIS A 161 -4.79 20.09 -2.34
CA HIS A 161 -4.82 20.64 -0.99
C HIS A 161 -5.47 22.02 -0.94
N ALA A 162 -5.19 22.88 -1.93
CA ALA A 162 -5.79 24.20 -2.03
C ALA A 162 -7.31 24.12 -2.29
N ALA A 163 -7.74 23.18 -3.15
CA ALA A 163 -9.16 22.97 -3.45
C ALA A 163 -9.93 22.25 -2.31
N HIS A 164 -9.24 21.42 -1.49
CA HIS A 164 -9.85 20.57 -0.48
C HIS A 164 -9.11 20.64 0.87
N PRO A 165 -8.94 21.82 1.49
CA PRO A 165 -8.05 22.03 2.64
C PRO A 165 -8.44 21.17 3.87
N GLU A 166 -9.74 20.90 4.05
CA GLU A 166 -10.22 20.09 5.17
C GLU A 166 -10.26 18.58 4.88
N SER A 167 -10.33 18.18 3.61
CA SER A 167 -10.52 16.76 3.24
C SER A 167 -9.31 15.92 3.62
N ALA A 168 -8.10 16.42 3.38
CA ALA A 168 -6.87 15.74 3.81
C ALA A 168 -6.75 15.64 5.34
N LEU A 169 -7.21 16.66 6.06
CA LEU A 169 -7.22 16.66 7.53
C LEU A 169 -8.27 15.69 8.07
N ARG A 170 -9.48 15.66 7.49
CA ARG A 170 -10.52 14.67 7.84
C ARG A 170 -10.06 13.25 7.58
N TRP A 171 -9.41 13.00 6.44
CA TRP A 171 -8.83 11.70 6.11
C TRP A 171 -7.78 11.31 7.16
N LEU A 172 -6.84 12.21 7.49
CA LEU A 172 -5.80 11.96 8.47
C LEU A 172 -6.36 11.70 9.89
N ALA A 173 -7.47 12.34 10.24
CA ALA A 173 -8.16 12.10 11.52
C ALA A 173 -8.83 10.73 11.59
N ARG A 174 -9.37 10.23 10.46
CA ARG A 174 -10.00 8.89 10.35
C ARG A 174 -8.97 7.77 10.26
N ALA A 175 -7.85 8.04 9.62
CA ALA A 175 -6.75 7.11 9.48
C ALA A 175 -6.08 6.92 10.86
N GLU A 176 -6.57 5.97 11.65
CA GLU A 176 -6.04 5.65 12.97
C GLU A 176 -4.52 5.53 12.94
N ARG A 177 -3.83 6.44 13.64
CA ARG A 177 -2.37 6.51 13.61
C ARG A 177 -1.76 5.53 14.60
N THR A 178 -0.74 4.86 14.16
CA THR A 178 0.05 3.96 15.00
C THR A 178 0.87 4.74 16.05
N ALA A 179 0.99 4.19 17.26
CA ALA A 179 1.88 4.74 18.27
C ALA A 179 3.34 4.79 17.76
N LEU A 180 4.05 5.87 18.08
CA LEU A 180 5.39 6.19 17.56
C LEU A 180 6.37 5.00 17.59
N ARG A 181 6.42 4.24 18.68
CA ARG A 181 7.29 3.06 18.82
C ARG A 181 7.08 1.97 17.76
N PHE A 182 5.82 1.78 17.28
CA PHE A 182 5.50 0.78 16.26
C PHE A 182 5.70 1.36 14.86
N ALA A 183 5.45 2.65 14.66
CA ALA A 183 5.82 3.36 13.46
C ALA A 183 7.34 3.30 13.22
N THR A 184 8.15 3.43 14.27
CA THR A 184 9.61 3.29 14.20
C THR A 184 10.04 1.90 13.71
N ALA A 185 9.39 0.83 14.17
CA ALA A 185 9.68 -0.52 13.69
C ALA A 185 9.39 -0.69 12.20
N GLN A 186 8.29 -0.10 11.70
CA GLN A 186 7.97 -0.07 10.28
C GLN A 186 8.97 0.77 9.47
N VAL A 187 9.40 1.93 9.98
CA VAL A 187 10.45 2.75 9.36
C VAL A 187 11.76 1.98 9.23
N LEU A 188 12.15 1.23 10.26
CA LEU A 188 13.34 0.37 10.21
C LEU A 188 13.19 -0.76 9.19
N ALA A 189 11.98 -1.33 9.03
CA ALA A 189 11.71 -2.32 8.00
C ALA A 189 11.81 -1.71 6.60
N ILE A 190 11.29 -0.49 6.38
CA ILE A 190 11.43 0.29 5.15
C ILE A 190 12.90 0.54 4.83
N ALA A 191 13.70 0.98 5.80
CA ALA A 191 15.12 1.28 5.60
C ALA A 191 15.97 0.05 5.20
N ARG A 192 15.47 -1.16 5.53
CA ARG A 192 16.10 -2.44 5.16
C ARG A 192 15.50 -3.07 3.91
N HIS A 193 14.46 -2.45 3.34
CA HIS A 193 13.79 -2.98 2.15
C HIS A 193 14.69 -2.87 0.92
N ASP A 194 14.89 -4.00 0.25
CA ASP A 194 15.56 -4.10 -1.04
C ASP A 194 15.06 -5.33 -1.80
N THR A 195 14.28 -5.10 -2.85
CA THR A 195 13.78 -6.12 -3.77
C THR A 195 14.32 -5.93 -5.18
N LEU A 196 15.15 -4.90 -5.42
CA LEU A 196 15.53 -4.48 -6.78
C LEU A 196 16.06 -5.63 -7.61
N ASP A 197 17.01 -6.39 -7.07
CA ASP A 197 17.65 -7.51 -7.77
C ASP A 197 16.73 -8.76 -7.88
N ARG A 198 15.54 -8.73 -7.27
CA ARG A 198 14.54 -9.82 -7.26
C ARG A 198 13.24 -9.46 -7.99
N LEU A 199 13.10 -8.23 -8.48
CA LEU A 199 11.87 -7.78 -9.18
C LEU A 199 11.58 -8.64 -10.42
N ALA A 200 12.61 -9.11 -11.11
CA ALA A 200 12.47 -9.98 -12.29
C ALA A 200 11.82 -11.35 -11.96
N SER A 201 11.74 -11.75 -10.69
CA SER A 201 11.08 -12.99 -10.27
C SER A 201 9.56 -12.81 -10.07
N ILE A 202 9.03 -11.60 -10.10
CA ILE A 202 7.58 -11.34 -9.99
C ILE A 202 6.91 -11.82 -11.28
N ARG A 203 6.03 -12.81 -11.15
CA ARG A 203 5.32 -13.45 -12.27
C ARG A 203 3.92 -12.91 -12.50
N ALA A 204 3.31 -12.34 -11.45
CA ALA A 204 1.96 -11.80 -11.52
C ALA A 204 1.91 -10.60 -12.50
N PRO A 205 0.91 -10.52 -13.39
CA PRO A 205 0.66 -9.31 -14.17
C PRO A 205 0.67 -8.09 -13.26
N THR A 206 1.49 -7.09 -13.59
CA THR A 206 1.75 -5.98 -12.67
C THR A 206 1.37 -4.62 -13.26
N LEU A 207 0.63 -3.84 -12.47
CA LEU A 207 0.34 -2.42 -12.72
C LEU A 207 1.06 -1.58 -11.66
N VAL A 208 1.86 -0.61 -12.10
CA VAL A 208 2.50 0.36 -11.22
C VAL A 208 1.78 1.69 -11.37
N LEU A 209 1.33 2.28 -10.24
CA LEU A 209 0.60 3.55 -10.21
C LEU A 209 1.36 4.56 -9.36
N THR A 210 1.41 5.80 -9.81
CA THR A 210 2.00 6.89 -9.03
C THR A 210 1.41 8.25 -9.41
N GLY A 211 1.32 9.14 -8.45
CA GLY A 211 0.99 10.54 -8.71
C GLY A 211 2.19 11.30 -9.26
N SER A 212 2.00 12.10 -10.31
CA SER A 212 3.11 12.87 -10.92
C SER A 212 3.66 13.97 -10.01
N ALA A 213 2.91 14.39 -8.99
CA ALA A 213 3.30 15.39 -8.00
C ALA A 213 3.66 14.76 -6.63
N ASP A 214 3.94 13.45 -6.59
CA ASP A 214 4.34 12.76 -5.36
C ASP A 214 5.69 13.28 -4.86
N LYS A 215 5.66 13.98 -3.72
CA LYS A 215 6.85 14.54 -3.05
C LYS A 215 7.49 13.57 -2.07
N LEU A 216 6.73 12.56 -1.62
CA LEU A 216 7.18 11.60 -0.63
C LEU A 216 7.93 10.44 -1.27
N VAL A 217 7.37 9.88 -2.34
CA VAL A 217 8.03 8.84 -3.15
C VAL A 217 8.08 9.34 -4.61
N PRO A 218 9.21 9.95 -5.04
CA PRO A 218 9.32 10.49 -6.39
C PRO A 218 8.92 9.48 -7.47
N PRO A 219 8.17 9.89 -8.51
CA PRO A 219 7.62 9.01 -9.55
C PRO A 219 8.65 8.15 -10.27
N VAL A 220 9.89 8.59 -10.37
CA VAL A 220 11.01 7.83 -10.96
C VAL A 220 11.21 6.47 -10.28
N ASN A 221 10.86 6.32 -8.99
CA ASN A 221 10.90 5.03 -8.32
C ASN A 221 9.89 4.04 -8.92
N SER A 222 8.73 4.52 -9.32
CA SER A 222 7.71 3.72 -10.02
C SER A 222 8.16 3.33 -11.43
N GLU A 223 8.93 4.20 -12.12
CA GLU A 223 9.56 3.84 -13.40
C GLU A 223 10.58 2.72 -13.22
N VAL A 224 11.38 2.75 -12.15
CA VAL A 224 12.32 1.66 -11.83
C VAL A 224 11.59 0.34 -11.64
N LEU A 225 10.47 0.33 -10.89
CA LEU A 225 9.64 -0.86 -10.72
C LEU A 225 9.12 -1.37 -12.07
N ALA A 226 8.53 -0.50 -12.88
CA ALA A 226 7.95 -0.88 -14.16
C ALA A 226 8.98 -1.41 -15.17
N ARG A 227 10.22 -0.91 -15.14
CA ARG A 227 11.31 -1.40 -16.01
C ARG A 227 11.86 -2.75 -15.58
N ASN A 228 11.84 -3.07 -14.29
CA ASN A 228 12.49 -4.27 -13.74
C ASN A 228 11.51 -5.43 -13.45
N ILE A 229 10.18 -5.19 -13.45
CA ILE A 229 9.17 -6.24 -13.34
C ILE A 229 8.74 -6.63 -14.76
N PRO A 230 8.87 -7.92 -15.16
CA PRO A 230 8.51 -8.36 -16.52
C PRO A 230 7.04 -8.05 -16.84
N GLY A 231 6.80 -7.41 -17.98
CA GLY A 231 5.45 -7.09 -18.46
C GLY A 231 4.69 -6.05 -17.64
N ALA A 232 5.33 -5.40 -16.67
CA ALA A 232 4.68 -4.36 -15.86
C ALA A 232 4.30 -3.14 -16.70
N ARG A 233 3.13 -2.57 -16.39
CA ARG A 233 2.63 -1.33 -16.98
C ARG A 233 2.73 -0.21 -15.96
N LEU A 234 3.13 0.99 -16.40
CA LEU A 234 3.15 2.20 -15.57
C LEU A 234 1.97 3.09 -15.91
N MET A 235 1.27 3.56 -14.89
CA MET A 235 0.22 4.59 -14.99
C MET A 235 0.61 5.78 -14.11
N LEU A 236 0.77 6.94 -14.76
CA LEU A 236 1.05 8.20 -14.10
C LEU A 236 -0.25 9.00 -13.94
N LEU A 237 -0.68 9.21 -12.72
CA LEU A 237 -1.85 10.01 -12.37
C LEU A 237 -1.45 11.50 -12.32
N ARG A 238 -1.77 12.24 -13.38
CA ARG A 238 -1.31 13.62 -13.56
C ARG A 238 -1.83 14.53 -12.45
N GLY A 239 -0.93 15.34 -11.89
CA GLY A 239 -1.22 16.30 -10.84
C GLY A 239 -1.53 15.70 -9.46
N ALA A 240 -1.60 14.38 -9.31
CA ALA A 240 -1.83 13.74 -8.02
C ALA A 240 -0.54 13.63 -7.20
N GLY A 241 -0.67 13.68 -5.87
CA GLY A 241 0.41 13.45 -4.91
C GLY A 241 0.52 11.99 -4.47
N HIS A 242 1.06 11.78 -3.27
CA HIS A 242 1.25 10.44 -2.68
C HIS A 242 -0.08 9.72 -2.40
N LEU A 243 -1.08 10.45 -1.92
CA LEU A 243 -2.42 9.91 -1.68
C LEU A 243 -3.31 9.98 -2.94
N PHE A 244 -2.76 9.59 -4.09
CA PHE A 244 -3.55 9.56 -5.32
C PHE A 244 -4.86 8.77 -5.22
N PRO A 245 -5.00 7.71 -4.38
CA PRO A 245 -6.30 7.04 -4.24
C PRO A 245 -7.39 7.95 -3.66
N LEU A 246 -7.01 8.98 -2.89
CA LEU A 246 -7.93 10.00 -2.39
C LEU A 246 -8.15 11.13 -3.41
N GLU A 247 -7.08 11.56 -4.09
CA GLU A 247 -7.12 12.70 -5.02
C GLU A 247 -7.75 12.36 -6.37
N ARG A 248 -7.63 11.11 -6.81
CA ARG A 248 -8.06 10.55 -8.10
C ARG A 248 -8.78 9.22 -7.87
N GLU A 249 -9.78 9.24 -6.98
CA GLU A 249 -10.51 8.04 -6.55
C GLU A 249 -11.07 7.24 -7.74
N GLU A 250 -11.82 7.92 -8.63
CA GLU A 250 -12.45 7.26 -9.78
C GLU A 250 -11.44 6.70 -10.78
N GLU A 251 -10.35 7.44 -11.05
CA GLU A 251 -9.28 6.96 -11.93
C GLU A 251 -8.57 5.76 -11.33
N THR A 252 -8.33 5.77 -10.01
CA THR A 252 -7.71 4.66 -9.28
C THR A 252 -8.59 3.41 -9.32
N VAL A 253 -9.88 3.55 -8.99
CA VAL A 253 -10.85 2.44 -9.05
C VAL A 253 -10.91 1.85 -10.45
N ARG A 254 -11.05 2.69 -11.48
CA ARG A 254 -11.10 2.26 -12.88
C ARG A 254 -9.82 1.50 -13.28
N ALA A 255 -8.66 2.03 -12.96
CA ALA A 255 -7.38 1.39 -13.29
C ALA A 255 -7.21 0.02 -12.62
N LEU A 256 -7.58 -0.09 -11.34
CA LEU A 256 -7.53 -1.35 -10.60
C LEU A 256 -8.53 -2.36 -11.16
N ARG A 257 -9.78 -1.95 -11.43
CA ARG A 257 -10.80 -2.81 -12.05
C ARG A 257 -10.36 -3.34 -13.40
N GLU A 258 -9.91 -2.46 -14.29
CA GLU A 258 -9.43 -2.86 -15.61
C GLU A 258 -8.24 -3.82 -15.51
N HIS A 259 -7.33 -3.59 -14.57
CA HIS A 259 -6.18 -4.45 -14.38
C HIS A 259 -6.55 -5.83 -13.85
N PHE A 260 -7.36 -5.89 -12.80
CA PHE A 260 -7.72 -7.13 -12.14
C PHE A 260 -8.75 -7.99 -12.92
N LEU A 261 -9.65 -7.36 -13.70
CA LEU A 261 -10.63 -8.10 -14.51
C LEU A 261 -10.05 -8.65 -15.81
N ARG A 262 -8.99 -8.03 -16.37
CA ARG A 262 -8.31 -8.56 -17.56
C ARG A 262 -7.67 -9.94 -17.34
N ASP A 263 -7.24 -10.21 -16.12
CA ASP A 263 -6.57 -11.46 -15.76
C ASP A 263 -7.54 -12.66 -15.63
N GLY A 264 -8.84 -12.39 -15.46
CA GLY A 264 -9.90 -13.41 -15.43
C GLY A 264 -10.33 -13.94 -16.80
N SER A 265 -9.93 -13.29 -17.91
CA SER A 265 -10.39 -13.64 -19.27
C SER A 265 -9.45 -14.54 -20.07
N GLY A 266 -8.29 -14.89 -19.50
CA GLY A 266 -7.23 -15.67 -20.16
C GLY A 266 -7.14 -17.16 -19.79
N GLN A 267 -8.03 -17.68 -18.94
CA GLN A 267 -8.07 -19.11 -18.60
C GLN A 267 -9.48 -19.67 -18.93
N LYS A 268 -9.72 -19.93 -20.18
CA LYS A 268 -10.69 -20.90 -20.67
C LYS A 268 -9.97 -21.88 -21.59
#